data_7a13043ce96b5789f83e140bd5c7ad5d
#
_entry.id   7a13043ce96b5789f83e140bd5c7ad5d
#
_cell.length_a   1.000
_cell.length_b   1.000
_cell.length_c   1.000
_cell.angle_alpha   90.00
_cell.angle_beta   90.00
_cell.angle_gamma   90.00
#
_symmetry.space_group_name_H-M   'P 1'
#
loop_
_entity.id
_entity.type
_entity.pdbx_description
1 polymer ?
#
loop_
_entity_poly.entity_id
_entity_poly.type
_entity_poly.pdbx_seq_one_letter_code
_entity_poly.pdbx_strand_id
1 'polypeptide(L)'
;MQISVLICICFFLYSFRLTLSHNAQFFQKNSSYFVQRVEIRTVPTPIKIVHYFTNLDASQHYWKWGVCMPPTIISGAITAEQFLFYEMRITARLYQSEMTLEQAIVEITAQNLFQYPTERETARMVRACYKRLDALGDDMLRQALLDAPTEDAKQINLYAMMCQNLLVWKFMVEVIGEKYRTQDDSFSTADVGGFLSRLQSQNDQAAGWSPTTITKIRQVLTRCLVEAGYLDSVRSTHLNPMHAAWELEQGIRRNQDTKALLAFGCTE
;
A
#
# COMPACT_ATOMS: atom_id res chain seq x y z
N MET A 1 28.64 -13.39 -10.43
CA MET A 1 29.45 -12.20 -10.75
C MET A 1 28.94 -11.41 -11.99
N GLN A 2 27.92 -11.87 -12.71
CA GLN A 2 27.35 -11.17 -13.89
C GLN A 2 26.17 -10.24 -13.59
N ILE A 3 25.51 -10.39 -12.47
CA ILE A 3 24.31 -9.57 -12.09
C ILE A 3 24.71 -8.15 -11.63
N SER A 4 25.86 -8.00 -10.97
CA SER A 4 26.34 -6.69 -10.49
C SER A 4 26.73 -5.73 -11.62
N VAL A 5 27.13 -6.22 -12.78
CA VAL A 5 27.51 -5.38 -13.93
C VAL A 5 26.26 -4.80 -14.63
N LEU A 6 25.16 -5.54 -14.68
CA LEU A 6 23.91 -5.05 -15.28
C LEU A 6 23.29 -3.91 -14.45
N ILE A 7 23.38 -3.98 -13.13
CA ILE A 7 22.89 -2.95 -12.21
C ILE A 7 23.64 -1.63 -12.40
N CYS A 8 24.97 -1.67 -12.58
CA CYS A 8 25.77 -0.47 -12.87
C CYS A 8 25.41 0.18 -14.21
N ILE A 9 25.06 -0.59 -15.23
CA ILE A 9 24.70 -0.05 -16.56
C ILE A 9 23.35 0.67 -16.50
N CYS A 10 22.36 0.16 -15.79
CA CYS A 10 21.08 0.84 -15.60
C CYS A 10 21.22 2.14 -14.79
N PHE A 11 22.06 2.17 -13.77
CA PHE A 11 22.32 3.39 -12.99
C PHE A 11 23.07 4.46 -13.80
N PHE A 12 24.00 4.04 -14.68
CA PHE A 12 24.74 4.97 -15.54
C PHE A 12 23.87 5.58 -16.64
N LEU A 13 22.85 4.86 -17.14
CA LEU A 13 21.91 5.36 -18.14
C LEU A 13 20.86 6.33 -17.56
N TYR A 14 20.57 6.25 -16.26
CA TYR A 14 19.65 7.18 -15.58
C TYR A 14 20.30 8.55 -15.29
N SER A 15 21.61 8.59 -15.12
CA SER A 15 22.37 9.85 -14.88
C SER A 15 22.72 10.62 -16.14
N PHE A 16 22.61 10.03 -17.31
CA PHE A 16 22.82 10.71 -18.59
C PHE A 16 21.48 10.88 -19.31
N ARG A 17 21.06 12.14 -19.52
CA ARG A 17 19.93 12.54 -20.39
C ARG A 17 20.20 12.10 -21.83
N LEU A 18 19.97 10.84 -22.16
CA LEU A 18 19.94 10.36 -23.53
C LEU A 18 18.48 10.31 -24.00
N THR A 19 18.15 11.15 -24.97
CA THR A 19 16.90 11.15 -25.73
C THR A 19 16.73 9.78 -26.42
N LEU A 20 15.86 8.94 -25.85
CA LEU A 20 15.42 7.69 -26.46
C LEU A 20 14.44 8.01 -27.59
N SER A 21 14.85 7.80 -28.84
CA SER A 21 13.95 7.79 -29.98
C SER A 21 13.02 6.55 -29.88
N HIS A 22 11.72 6.80 -29.77
CA HIS A 22 10.68 5.75 -29.67
C HIS A 22 10.48 5.09 -31.03
N ASN A 23 11.01 3.87 -31.22
CA ASN A 23 10.51 2.92 -32.19
C ASN A 23 10.35 1.57 -31.48
N ALA A 24 9.24 1.40 -30.75
CA ALA A 24 8.85 0.13 -30.19
C ALA A 24 7.88 -0.55 -31.18
N GLN A 25 8.28 -1.64 -31.81
CA GLN A 25 7.36 -2.52 -32.56
C GLN A 25 6.80 -3.57 -31.61
N PHE A 26 5.47 -3.55 -31.45
CA PHE A 26 4.73 -4.53 -30.69
C PHE A 26 4.41 -5.73 -31.58
N PHE A 27 4.85 -6.93 -31.19
CA PHE A 27 4.40 -8.18 -31.76
C PHE A 27 3.55 -8.94 -30.75
N GLN A 28 2.26 -9.07 -31.06
CA GLN A 28 1.34 -9.90 -30.30
C GLN A 28 1.27 -11.28 -30.96
N LYS A 29 1.75 -12.32 -30.30
CA LYS A 29 1.48 -13.72 -30.67
C LYS A 29 0.89 -14.44 -29.46
N ASN A 30 -0.21 -15.16 -29.68
CA ASN A 30 -0.98 -15.91 -28.68
C ASN A 30 -0.08 -16.81 -27.83
N SER A 31 0.42 -16.32 -26.74
CA SER A 31 1.02 -17.06 -25.63
C SER A 31 1.43 -16.08 -24.52
N SER A 32 1.38 -16.52 -23.28
CA SER A 32 1.48 -15.79 -22.01
C SER A 32 2.78 -15.00 -21.75
N TYR A 33 3.46 -14.48 -22.75
CA TYR A 33 4.73 -13.77 -22.59
C TYR A 33 4.72 -12.43 -23.33
N PHE A 34 5.17 -11.37 -22.61
CA PHE A 34 5.42 -10.06 -23.20
C PHE A 34 6.91 -9.94 -23.52
N VAL A 35 7.27 -9.71 -24.77
CA VAL A 35 8.67 -9.51 -25.20
C VAL A 35 8.85 -8.05 -25.60
N GLN A 36 9.64 -7.30 -24.85
CA GLN A 36 10.05 -5.95 -25.22
C GLN A 36 11.46 -5.99 -25.82
N ARG A 37 11.58 -5.59 -27.09
CA ARG A 37 12.86 -5.50 -27.78
C ARG A 37 13.38 -4.08 -27.69
N VAL A 38 14.52 -3.90 -27.03
CA VAL A 38 15.23 -2.60 -26.99
C VAL A 38 16.49 -2.72 -27.83
N GLU A 39 16.60 -1.91 -28.88
CA GLU A 39 17.83 -1.79 -29.68
C GLU A 39 18.61 -0.56 -29.19
N ILE A 40 19.83 -0.78 -28.70
CA ILE A 40 20.75 0.30 -28.33
C ILE A 40 21.76 0.48 -29.47
N ARG A 41 21.66 1.60 -30.21
CA ARG A 41 22.52 1.91 -31.35
C ARG A 41 23.66 2.86 -30.95
N THR A 42 24.61 2.41 -30.14
CA THR A 42 25.80 3.22 -29.84
C THR A 42 27.10 2.40 -29.81
N VAL A 43 27.09 1.17 -30.28
CA VAL A 43 28.30 0.29 -30.36
C VAL A 43 28.36 -0.35 -31.75
N PRO A 44 29.55 -0.63 -32.28
CA PRO A 44 29.72 -1.18 -33.65
C PRO A 44 29.12 -2.56 -33.87
N THR A 45 28.71 -3.22 -32.82
CA THR A 45 27.98 -4.50 -32.88
C THR A 45 26.72 -4.40 -32.03
N PRO A 46 25.51 -4.56 -32.59
CA PRO A 46 24.26 -4.47 -31.84
C PRO A 46 24.15 -5.65 -30.87
N ILE A 47 24.16 -5.37 -29.57
CA ILE A 47 23.88 -6.37 -28.54
C ILE A 47 22.36 -6.50 -28.44
N LYS A 48 21.82 -7.66 -28.82
CA LYS A 48 20.42 -7.99 -28.66
C LYS A 48 20.18 -8.53 -27.24
N ILE A 49 19.62 -7.71 -26.37
CA ILE A 49 19.19 -8.15 -25.04
C ILE A 49 17.72 -8.55 -25.14
N VAL A 50 17.44 -9.85 -25.01
CA VAL A 50 16.07 -10.37 -24.95
C VAL A 50 15.73 -10.65 -23.50
N HIS A 51 14.85 -9.85 -22.92
CA HIS A 51 14.30 -10.10 -21.59
C HIS A 51 12.98 -10.87 -21.70
N TYR A 52 12.95 -12.05 -21.15
CA TYR A 52 11.71 -12.83 -20.99
C TYR A 52 11.08 -12.44 -19.63
N PHE A 53 9.95 -11.75 -19.67
CA PHE A 53 9.10 -11.59 -18.51
C PHE A 53 8.06 -12.71 -18.54
N THR A 54 8.21 -13.68 -17.65
CA THR A 54 7.12 -14.62 -17.37
C THR A 54 6.03 -13.86 -16.61
N ASN A 55 4.75 -14.26 -16.77
CA ASN A 55 3.59 -13.72 -16.06
C ASN A 55 3.69 -13.97 -14.53
N LEU A 56 4.73 -13.43 -13.90
CA LEU A 56 4.75 -13.18 -12.50
C LEU A 56 4.00 -11.86 -12.31
N ASP A 57 2.95 -11.90 -11.49
CA ASP A 57 2.13 -10.76 -11.11
C ASP A 57 3.02 -9.52 -10.94
N ALA A 58 2.86 -8.53 -11.81
CA ALA A 58 3.71 -7.34 -11.85
C ALA A 58 3.74 -6.62 -10.49
N SER A 59 2.73 -6.85 -9.63
CA SER A 59 2.66 -6.36 -8.28
C SER A 59 3.77 -6.91 -7.37
N GLN A 60 4.26 -8.15 -7.59
CA GLN A 60 5.25 -8.78 -6.70
C GLN A 60 6.71 -8.36 -6.96
N HIS A 61 7.04 -7.81 -8.13
CA HIS A 61 8.43 -7.47 -8.47
C HIS A 61 8.86 -6.05 -8.08
N TYR A 62 7.92 -5.12 -7.90
CA TYR A 62 8.26 -3.72 -7.58
C TYR A 62 8.68 -3.51 -6.12
N TRP A 63 8.24 -4.37 -5.19
CA TRP A 63 8.56 -4.28 -3.76
C TRP A 63 10.04 -4.53 -3.42
N LYS A 64 10.80 -5.12 -4.33
CA LYS A 64 12.21 -5.47 -4.09
C LYS A 64 13.17 -4.28 -4.10
N TRP A 65 12.69 -3.07 -4.47
CA TRP A 65 13.50 -1.87 -4.66
C TRP A 65 13.22 -0.74 -3.66
N GLY A 66 12.42 -0.99 -2.62
CA GLY A 66 12.18 -0.01 -1.55
C GLY A 66 11.41 1.25 -1.98
N VAL A 67 10.70 1.20 -3.12
CA VAL A 67 9.82 2.29 -3.55
C VAL A 67 8.38 1.84 -3.33
N CYS A 68 7.71 2.43 -2.35
CA CYS A 68 6.27 2.26 -2.18
C CYS A 68 5.56 2.97 -3.34
N MET A 69 5.14 2.20 -4.35
CA MET A 69 4.24 2.75 -5.36
C MET A 69 2.83 2.75 -4.80
N PRO A 70 2.10 3.88 -4.85
CA PRO A 70 0.71 3.89 -4.41
C PRO A 70 -0.07 2.81 -5.17
N PRO A 71 -0.94 2.07 -4.49
CA PRO A 71 -1.71 1.01 -5.13
C PRO A 71 -2.53 1.59 -6.28
N THR A 72 -2.52 0.90 -7.42
CA THR A 72 -3.22 1.37 -8.62
C THR A 72 -4.69 0.94 -8.67
N ILE A 73 -5.06 -0.03 -7.84
CA ILE A 73 -6.39 -0.64 -7.87
C ILE A 73 -7.23 -0.15 -6.68
N ILE A 74 -8.39 0.41 -6.98
CA ILE A 74 -9.40 0.75 -5.98
C ILE A 74 -10.18 -0.53 -5.63
N SER A 75 -10.11 -0.94 -4.36
CA SER A 75 -10.75 -2.18 -3.90
C SER A 75 -11.65 -1.95 -2.70
N GLY A 76 -12.87 -2.51 -2.76
CA GLY A 76 -13.78 -2.61 -1.62
C GLY A 76 -13.40 -3.69 -0.60
N ALA A 77 -12.25 -4.36 -0.73
CA ALA A 77 -11.79 -5.43 0.16
C ALA A 77 -11.72 -5.00 1.64
N ILE A 78 -11.55 -3.71 1.90
CA ILE A 78 -11.55 -3.15 3.28
C ILE A 78 -12.80 -3.52 4.07
N THR A 79 -13.92 -3.83 3.41
CA THR A 79 -15.16 -4.27 4.08
C THR A 79 -15.01 -5.59 4.82
N ALA A 80 -14.06 -6.42 4.40
CA ALA A 80 -13.72 -7.70 5.00
C ALA A 80 -12.36 -7.66 5.75
N GLU A 81 -11.50 -6.72 5.42
CA GLU A 81 -10.14 -6.57 5.93
C GLU A 81 -10.01 -5.25 6.71
N GLN A 82 -10.73 -5.12 7.82
CA GLN A 82 -10.80 -3.89 8.62
C GLN A 82 -9.42 -3.40 9.10
N PHE A 83 -9.34 -2.68 10.22
CA PHE A 83 -8.09 -2.10 10.70
C PHE A 83 -7.03 -3.16 11.08
N LEU A 84 -7.45 -4.28 11.70
CA LEU A 84 -6.62 -5.47 11.98
C LEU A 84 -5.33 -5.17 12.77
N PHE A 85 -5.35 -4.25 13.73
CA PHE A 85 -4.12 -3.84 14.43
C PHE A 85 -3.50 -4.97 15.25
N TYR A 86 -4.32 -5.73 15.97
CA TYR A 86 -3.88 -6.87 16.76
C TYR A 86 -3.26 -7.96 15.89
N GLU A 87 -3.95 -8.31 14.82
CA GLU A 87 -3.53 -9.30 13.84
C GLU A 87 -2.24 -8.87 13.12
N MET A 88 -2.11 -7.59 12.79
CA MET A 88 -0.91 -7.04 12.17
C MET A 88 0.32 -7.20 13.07
N ARG A 89 0.22 -6.93 14.37
CA ARG A 89 1.35 -7.09 15.30
C ARG A 89 1.76 -8.55 15.47
N ILE A 90 0.81 -9.48 15.53
CA ILE A 90 1.10 -10.92 15.58
C ILE A 90 1.79 -11.35 14.29
N THR A 91 1.21 -11.00 13.15
CA THR A 91 1.75 -11.38 11.84
C THR A 91 3.12 -10.77 11.59
N ALA A 92 3.36 -9.52 11.99
CA ALA A 92 4.65 -8.85 11.82
C ALA A 92 5.79 -9.56 12.56
N ARG A 93 5.54 -10.14 13.74
CA ARG A 93 6.55 -10.95 14.47
C ARG A 93 6.99 -12.17 13.65
N LEU A 94 6.03 -12.88 13.05
CA LEU A 94 6.31 -14.05 12.22
C LEU A 94 6.99 -13.66 10.90
N TYR A 95 6.55 -12.56 10.31
CA TYR A 95 7.13 -11.99 9.11
C TYR A 95 8.62 -11.65 9.30
N GLN A 96 8.99 -11.04 10.44
CA GLN A 96 10.38 -10.73 10.77
C GLN A 96 11.22 -11.98 11.07
N SER A 97 10.59 -13.08 11.48
CA SER A 97 11.26 -14.39 11.61
C SER A 97 11.42 -15.11 10.26
N GLU A 98 11.26 -14.39 9.14
CA GLU A 98 11.37 -14.89 7.77
C GLU A 98 10.43 -16.07 7.44
N MET A 99 9.35 -16.23 8.21
CA MET A 99 8.33 -17.22 7.90
C MET A 99 7.64 -16.88 6.59
N THR A 100 7.39 -17.87 5.76
CA THR A 100 6.55 -17.69 4.58
C THR A 100 5.08 -17.47 4.97
N LEU A 101 4.30 -16.93 4.04
CA LEU A 101 2.86 -16.75 4.25
C LEU A 101 2.16 -18.07 4.68
N GLU A 102 2.53 -19.18 4.02
CA GLU A 102 1.95 -20.49 4.29
C GLU A 102 2.32 -20.98 5.70
N GLN A 103 3.57 -20.82 6.10
CA GLN A 103 4.03 -21.17 7.44
C GLN A 103 3.33 -20.33 8.52
N ALA A 104 3.19 -19.03 8.30
CA ALA A 104 2.48 -18.15 9.23
C ALA A 104 0.99 -18.48 9.34
N ILE A 105 0.32 -18.87 8.25
CA ILE A 105 -1.07 -19.33 8.28
C ILE A 105 -1.17 -20.58 9.15
N VAL A 106 -0.29 -21.57 8.96
CA VAL A 106 -0.28 -22.81 9.76
C VAL A 106 -0.06 -22.49 11.24
N GLU A 107 0.95 -21.68 11.56
CA GLU A 107 1.30 -21.34 12.95
C GLU A 107 0.19 -20.59 13.67
N ILE A 108 -0.34 -19.52 13.04
CA ILE A 108 -1.41 -18.70 13.62
C ILE A 108 -2.69 -19.52 13.81
N THR A 109 -2.99 -20.42 12.86
CA THR A 109 -4.19 -21.27 12.93
C THR A 109 -4.04 -22.34 14.00
N ALA A 110 -2.89 -23.04 14.05
CA ALA A 110 -2.64 -24.11 15.02
C ALA A 110 -2.72 -23.61 16.49
N GLN A 111 -2.22 -22.40 16.74
CA GLN A 111 -2.24 -21.77 18.05
C GLN A 111 -3.48 -20.90 18.31
N ASN A 112 -4.36 -20.76 17.31
CA ASN A 112 -5.54 -19.88 17.35
C ASN A 112 -5.20 -18.46 17.84
N LEU A 113 -4.09 -17.89 17.37
CA LEU A 113 -3.56 -16.61 17.85
C LEU A 113 -4.50 -15.44 17.59
N PHE A 114 -5.31 -15.47 16.53
CA PHE A 114 -6.29 -14.43 16.22
C PHE A 114 -7.63 -14.61 16.93
N GLN A 115 -7.86 -15.77 17.57
CA GLN A 115 -9.11 -16.10 18.23
C GLN A 115 -10.34 -16.02 17.32
N TYR A 116 -10.18 -16.30 16.04
CA TYR A 116 -11.29 -16.35 15.09
C TYR A 116 -12.00 -17.71 15.13
N PRO A 117 -13.30 -17.72 14.82
CA PRO A 117 -14.11 -18.95 14.93
C PRO A 117 -13.77 -19.98 13.85
N THR A 118 -13.14 -19.58 12.74
CA THR A 118 -12.82 -20.47 11.62
C THR A 118 -11.40 -20.29 11.10
N GLU A 119 -10.75 -21.40 10.75
CA GLU A 119 -9.42 -21.39 10.10
C GLU A 119 -9.42 -20.61 8.78
N ARG A 120 -10.51 -20.69 8.02
CA ARG A 120 -10.67 -19.95 6.76
C ARG A 120 -10.61 -18.44 6.97
N GLU A 121 -11.23 -17.95 8.03
CA GLU A 121 -11.19 -16.53 8.38
C GLU A 121 -9.80 -16.12 8.85
N THR A 122 -9.19 -16.90 9.72
CA THR A 122 -7.81 -16.73 10.15
C THR A 122 -6.87 -16.62 8.95
N ALA A 123 -6.90 -17.60 8.05
CA ALA A 123 -6.05 -17.60 6.86
C ALA A 123 -6.28 -16.38 5.95
N ARG A 124 -7.53 -15.91 5.83
CA ARG A 124 -7.86 -14.68 5.08
C ARG A 124 -7.21 -13.45 5.73
N MET A 125 -7.30 -13.31 7.05
CA MET A 125 -6.72 -12.16 7.76
C MET A 125 -5.20 -12.18 7.75
N VAL A 126 -4.58 -13.36 7.88
CA VAL A 126 -3.11 -13.50 7.73
C VAL A 126 -2.66 -13.02 6.35
N ARG A 127 -3.36 -13.42 5.27
CA ARG A 127 -3.05 -12.93 3.91
C ARG A 127 -3.19 -11.43 3.78
N ALA A 128 -4.21 -10.84 4.41
CA ALA A 128 -4.39 -9.39 4.40
C ALA A 128 -3.25 -8.68 5.14
N CYS A 129 -2.83 -9.19 6.29
CA CYS A 129 -1.72 -8.63 7.06
C CYS A 129 -0.38 -8.76 6.30
N TYR A 130 -0.09 -9.90 5.69
CA TYR A 130 1.11 -10.08 4.86
C TYR A 130 1.17 -9.07 3.72
N LYS A 131 0.07 -8.90 2.97
CA LYS A 131 -0.01 -7.89 1.90
C LYS A 131 0.27 -6.48 2.40
N ARG A 132 -0.19 -6.13 3.60
CA ARG A 132 0.09 -4.82 4.22
C ARG A 132 1.55 -4.68 4.63
N LEU A 133 2.15 -5.74 5.20
CA LEU A 133 3.57 -5.76 5.58
C LEU A 133 4.48 -5.66 4.34
N ASP A 134 4.14 -6.38 3.28
CA ASP A 134 4.83 -6.25 1.99
C ASP A 134 4.70 -4.81 1.47
N ALA A 135 3.48 -4.26 1.48
CA ALA A 135 3.17 -2.92 0.97
C ALA A 135 3.88 -1.79 1.74
N LEU A 136 4.24 -1.97 3.00
CA LEU A 136 5.02 -1.00 3.76
C LEU A 136 6.38 -0.67 3.12
N GLY A 137 7.00 -1.62 2.40
CA GLY A 137 8.25 -1.40 1.66
C GLY A 137 9.48 -1.06 2.48
N ASP A 138 9.37 -0.90 3.80
CA ASP A 138 10.42 -0.40 4.69
C ASP A 138 10.54 -1.28 5.94
N ASP A 139 11.73 -1.87 6.16
CA ASP A 139 11.96 -2.78 7.28
C ASP A 139 11.96 -2.06 8.63
N MET A 140 12.37 -0.79 8.67
CA MET A 140 12.32 0.00 9.90
C MET A 140 10.88 0.28 10.32
N LEU A 141 9.96 0.50 9.37
CA LEU A 141 8.53 0.62 9.67
C LEU A 141 7.93 -0.71 10.18
N ARG A 142 8.35 -1.84 9.61
CA ARG A 142 7.92 -3.16 10.10
C ARG A 142 8.40 -3.42 11.52
N GLN A 143 9.63 -3.02 11.84
CA GLN A 143 10.17 -3.10 13.19
C GLN A 143 9.44 -2.13 14.13
N ALA A 144 9.24 -0.88 13.73
CA ALA A 144 8.55 0.12 14.55
C ALA A 144 7.09 -0.28 14.85
N LEU A 145 6.40 -1.00 13.93
CA LEU A 145 5.08 -1.55 14.19
C LEU A 145 5.05 -2.47 15.42
N LEU A 146 6.17 -3.13 15.75
CA LEU A 146 6.30 -4.00 16.91
C LEU A 146 6.75 -3.27 18.17
N ASP A 147 7.72 -2.38 18.04
CA ASP A 147 8.47 -1.80 19.17
C ASP A 147 7.94 -0.44 19.62
N ALA A 148 7.29 0.30 18.71
CA ALA A 148 6.77 1.63 19.03
C ALA A 148 5.58 1.58 20.00
N PRO A 149 5.31 2.70 20.71
CA PRO A 149 4.09 2.88 21.49
C PRO A 149 2.84 2.56 20.67
N THR A 150 1.79 2.11 21.34
CA THR A 150 0.57 1.62 20.66
C THR A 150 -0.01 2.64 19.67
N GLU A 151 -0.03 3.92 20.04
CA GLU A 151 -0.61 4.96 19.19
C GLU A 151 0.23 5.18 17.92
N ASP A 152 1.55 5.19 18.06
CA ASP A 152 2.47 5.31 16.92
C ASP A 152 2.40 4.07 16.01
N ALA A 153 2.34 2.88 16.60
CA ALA A 153 2.17 1.63 15.86
C ALA A 153 0.82 1.58 15.10
N LYS A 154 -0.25 2.18 15.63
CA LYS A 154 -1.52 2.32 14.93
C LYS A 154 -1.42 3.25 13.72
N GLN A 155 -0.65 4.33 13.80
CA GLN A 155 -0.39 5.19 12.65
C GLN A 155 0.36 4.44 11.55
N ILE A 156 1.37 3.63 11.92
CA ILE A 156 2.11 2.78 10.96
C ILE A 156 1.17 1.75 10.31
N ASN A 157 0.28 1.13 11.10
CA ASN A 157 -0.73 0.21 10.56
C ASN A 157 -1.68 0.90 9.57
N LEU A 158 -2.11 2.14 9.85
CA LEU A 158 -2.92 2.92 8.92
C LEU A 158 -2.16 3.21 7.64
N TYR A 159 -0.89 3.59 7.73
CA TYR A 159 -0.05 3.79 6.55
C TYR A 159 0.13 2.50 5.72
N ALA A 160 0.29 1.35 6.38
CA ALA A 160 0.31 0.06 5.69
C ALA A 160 -0.99 -0.22 4.92
N MET A 161 -2.16 0.15 5.49
CA MET A 161 -3.43 0.09 4.78
C MET A 161 -3.49 1.05 3.60
N MET A 162 -2.94 2.26 3.74
CA MET A 162 -2.85 3.24 2.64
C MET A 162 -1.97 2.69 1.51
N CYS A 163 -0.79 2.15 1.81
CA CYS A 163 0.11 1.55 0.83
C CYS A 163 -0.53 0.37 0.09
N GLN A 164 -1.37 -0.41 0.76
CA GLN A 164 -2.00 -1.60 0.17
C GLN A 164 -3.28 -1.27 -0.61
N ASN A 165 -4.01 -0.19 -0.29
CA ASN A 165 -5.35 0.07 -0.85
C ASN A 165 -5.52 1.54 -1.26
N LEU A 166 -5.64 1.79 -2.56
CA LEU A 166 -5.78 3.13 -3.12
C LEU A 166 -7.03 3.87 -2.60
N LEU A 167 -8.11 3.17 -2.26
CA LEU A 167 -9.28 3.78 -1.65
C LEU A 167 -8.93 4.44 -0.31
N VAL A 168 -8.18 3.72 0.54
CA VAL A 168 -7.75 4.23 1.85
C VAL A 168 -6.77 5.37 1.66
N TRP A 169 -5.79 5.21 0.76
CA TRP A 169 -4.82 6.25 0.45
C TRP A 169 -5.50 7.55 0.01
N LYS A 170 -6.40 7.46 -0.99
CA LYS A 170 -7.15 8.63 -1.47
C LYS A 170 -7.99 9.28 -0.38
N PHE A 171 -8.70 8.49 0.41
CA PHE A 171 -9.50 9.02 1.51
C PHE A 171 -8.63 9.77 2.53
N MET A 172 -7.53 9.18 2.95
CA MET A 172 -6.64 9.79 3.94
C MET A 172 -5.95 11.05 3.41
N VAL A 173 -5.50 11.05 2.17
CA VAL A 173 -4.80 12.23 1.60
C VAL A 173 -5.77 13.30 1.14
N GLU A 174 -6.83 12.94 0.37
CA GLU A 174 -7.72 13.89 -0.27
C GLU A 174 -8.83 14.44 0.67
N VAL A 175 -9.15 13.75 1.77
CA VAL A 175 -10.16 14.21 2.75
C VAL A 175 -9.50 14.62 4.05
N ILE A 176 -8.82 13.70 4.71
CA ILE A 176 -8.25 13.94 6.04
C ILE A 176 -7.05 14.89 5.95
N GLY A 177 -6.11 14.62 5.03
CA GLY A 177 -4.94 15.46 4.81
C GLY A 177 -5.30 16.89 4.37
N GLU A 178 -6.33 17.02 3.51
CA GLU A 178 -6.82 18.34 3.11
C GLU A 178 -7.41 19.13 4.29
N LYS A 179 -8.13 18.46 5.20
CA LYS A 179 -8.65 19.09 6.40
C LYS A 179 -7.53 19.60 7.33
N TYR A 180 -6.48 18.80 7.55
CA TYR A 180 -5.32 19.27 8.32
C TYR A 180 -4.59 20.42 7.61
N ARG A 181 -4.42 20.33 6.29
CA ARG A 181 -3.78 21.39 5.49
C ARG A 181 -4.55 22.73 5.59
N THR A 182 -5.87 22.68 5.63
CA THR A 182 -6.75 23.87 5.72
C THR A 182 -7.12 24.24 7.15
N GLN A 183 -6.60 23.51 8.16
CA GLN A 183 -6.92 23.69 9.57
C GLN A 183 -8.44 23.57 9.87
N ASP A 184 -9.14 22.75 9.08
CA ASP A 184 -10.54 22.39 9.27
C ASP A 184 -10.61 21.12 10.12
N ASP A 185 -10.86 21.23 11.41
CA ASP A 185 -11.02 20.10 12.32
C ASP A 185 -12.42 19.48 12.29
N SER A 186 -13.37 20.06 11.56
CA SER A 186 -14.73 19.51 11.46
C SER A 186 -14.71 18.15 10.76
N PHE A 187 -15.54 17.22 11.19
CA PHE A 187 -15.71 15.92 10.53
C PHE A 187 -17.15 15.46 10.60
N SER A 188 -17.64 14.93 9.49
CA SER A 188 -18.98 14.37 9.42
C SER A 188 -19.05 13.14 8.51
N THR A 189 -20.09 12.35 8.67
CA THR A 189 -20.35 11.23 7.74
C THR A 189 -20.61 11.69 6.30
N ALA A 190 -20.97 12.97 6.09
CA ALA A 190 -21.13 13.57 4.78
C ALA A 190 -19.79 13.73 4.04
N ASP A 191 -18.68 13.96 4.76
CA ASP A 191 -17.34 14.04 4.17
C ASP A 191 -16.98 12.70 3.50
N VAL A 192 -17.20 11.59 4.22
CA VAL A 192 -16.99 10.24 3.69
C VAL A 192 -17.95 9.95 2.53
N GLY A 193 -19.23 10.34 2.68
CA GLY A 193 -20.24 10.17 1.63
C GLY A 193 -19.90 10.94 0.36
N GLY A 194 -19.52 12.20 0.48
CA GLY A 194 -19.09 13.03 -0.64
C GLY A 194 -17.85 12.50 -1.35
N PHE A 195 -16.88 12.01 -0.59
CA PHE A 195 -15.70 11.34 -1.15
C PHE A 195 -16.09 10.10 -1.97
N LEU A 196 -16.91 9.21 -1.41
CA LEU A 196 -17.35 7.99 -2.10
C LEU A 196 -18.18 8.30 -3.35
N SER A 197 -19.04 9.32 -3.32
CA SER A 197 -19.79 9.74 -4.48
C SER A 197 -18.91 10.28 -5.61
N ARG A 198 -17.89 11.09 -5.28
CA ARG A 198 -16.89 11.54 -6.26
C ARG A 198 -16.10 10.37 -6.82
N LEU A 199 -15.68 9.44 -5.97
CA LEU A 199 -14.94 8.26 -6.39
C LEU A 199 -15.75 7.40 -7.36
N GLN A 200 -17.04 7.19 -7.11
CA GLN A 200 -17.93 6.45 -8.02
C GLN A 200 -18.11 7.15 -9.37
N SER A 201 -18.11 8.48 -9.40
CA SER A 201 -18.23 9.23 -10.67
C SER A 201 -16.93 9.21 -11.50
N GLN A 202 -15.79 8.90 -10.90
CA GLN A 202 -14.48 8.97 -11.52
C GLN A 202 -13.82 7.61 -11.79
N ASN A 203 -14.40 6.52 -11.27
CA ASN A 203 -13.80 5.20 -11.35
C ASN A 203 -14.84 4.11 -11.60
N ASP A 204 -14.69 3.39 -12.70
CA ASP A 204 -15.64 2.35 -13.14
C ASP A 204 -15.79 1.20 -12.12
N GLN A 205 -14.72 0.83 -11.41
CA GLN A 205 -14.79 -0.21 -10.39
C GLN A 205 -15.63 0.24 -9.20
N ALA A 206 -15.46 1.48 -8.76
CA ALA A 206 -16.24 2.06 -7.67
C ALA A 206 -17.70 2.32 -8.10
N ALA A 207 -17.95 2.69 -9.35
CA ALA A 207 -19.29 2.88 -9.91
C ALA A 207 -20.16 1.62 -9.80
N GLY A 208 -19.54 0.43 -9.90
CA GLY A 208 -20.22 -0.86 -9.76
C GLY A 208 -20.55 -1.28 -8.32
N TRP A 209 -20.17 -0.49 -7.30
CA TRP A 209 -20.46 -0.89 -5.91
C TRP A 209 -21.93 -0.71 -5.54
N SER A 210 -22.49 -1.73 -4.88
CA SER A 210 -23.85 -1.67 -4.37
C SER A 210 -23.99 -0.65 -3.23
N PRO A 211 -25.20 -0.11 -2.97
CA PRO A 211 -25.46 0.77 -1.82
C PRO A 211 -25.04 0.14 -0.48
N THR A 212 -25.20 -1.18 -0.34
CA THR A 212 -24.77 -1.91 0.85
C THR A 212 -23.24 -1.89 0.99
N THR A 213 -22.51 -2.07 -0.12
CA THR A 213 -21.04 -2.00 -0.15
C THR A 213 -20.56 -0.60 0.24
N ILE A 214 -21.15 0.46 -0.34
CA ILE A 214 -20.86 1.85 0.01
C ILE A 214 -21.07 2.13 1.49
N THR A 215 -22.20 1.67 2.04
CA THR A 215 -22.49 1.83 3.47
C THR A 215 -21.44 1.14 4.35
N LYS A 216 -21.02 -0.08 4.00
CA LYS A 216 -19.98 -0.80 4.72
C LYS A 216 -18.62 -0.11 4.61
N ILE A 217 -18.22 0.34 3.42
CA ILE A 217 -16.98 1.09 3.21
C ILE A 217 -16.96 2.33 4.11
N ARG A 218 -18.04 3.12 4.11
CA ARG A 218 -18.16 4.30 4.98
C ARG A 218 -17.98 3.96 6.44
N GLN A 219 -18.61 2.89 6.93
CA GLN A 219 -18.49 2.44 8.32
C GLN A 219 -17.03 2.03 8.64
N VAL A 220 -16.38 1.30 7.74
CA VAL A 220 -14.99 0.86 7.95
C VAL A 220 -14.04 2.05 7.96
N LEU A 221 -14.14 2.98 7.00
CA LEU A 221 -13.28 4.17 6.98
C LEU A 221 -13.44 4.99 8.26
N THR A 222 -14.69 5.24 8.71
CA THR A 222 -14.92 5.95 9.98
C THR A 222 -14.34 5.19 11.17
N ARG A 223 -14.49 3.87 11.21
CA ARG A 223 -13.90 3.04 12.29
C ARG A 223 -12.38 3.07 12.26
N CYS A 224 -11.76 3.02 11.08
CA CYS A 224 -10.30 3.15 10.97
C CYS A 224 -9.80 4.48 11.55
N LEU A 225 -10.53 5.59 11.34
CA LEU A 225 -10.19 6.87 11.96
C LEU A 225 -10.26 6.82 13.48
N VAL A 226 -11.28 6.14 14.04
CA VAL A 226 -11.40 5.97 15.51
C VAL A 226 -10.25 5.12 16.05
N GLU A 227 -9.96 3.98 15.41
CA GLU A 227 -8.91 3.07 15.87
C GLU A 227 -7.51 3.67 15.75
N ALA A 228 -7.29 4.51 14.75
CA ALA A 228 -6.02 5.22 14.55
C ALA A 228 -5.93 6.55 15.34
N GLY A 229 -6.94 6.89 16.15
CA GLY A 229 -6.90 8.04 17.04
C GLY A 229 -7.32 9.39 16.43
N TYR A 230 -7.78 9.42 15.18
CA TYR A 230 -8.28 10.65 14.53
C TYR A 230 -9.64 11.10 15.08
N LEU A 231 -10.42 10.19 15.61
CA LEU A 231 -11.73 10.44 16.21
C LEU A 231 -11.83 9.70 17.54
N ASP A 232 -12.48 10.29 18.52
CA ASP A 232 -12.75 9.62 19.81
C ASP A 232 -13.82 8.55 19.68
N SER A 233 -14.75 8.73 18.76
CA SER A 233 -15.84 7.80 18.49
C SER A 233 -16.38 7.94 17.05
N VAL A 234 -17.17 6.98 16.60
CA VAL A 234 -17.86 7.04 15.30
C VAL A 234 -18.89 8.19 15.20
N ARG A 235 -19.20 8.86 16.31
CA ARG A 235 -20.13 10.00 16.38
C ARG A 235 -19.41 11.33 16.56
N SER A 236 -18.08 11.32 16.65
CA SER A 236 -17.30 12.56 16.79
C SER A 236 -17.52 13.44 15.57
N THR A 237 -17.57 14.74 15.82
CA THR A 237 -17.76 15.78 14.80
C THR A 237 -16.49 16.60 14.57
N HIS A 238 -15.42 16.26 15.25
CA HIS A 238 -14.12 16.94 15.14
C HIS A 238 -13.01 15.90 15.05
N LEU A 239 -12.00 16.22 14.23
CA LEU A 239 -10.75 15.47 14.14
C LEU A 239 -9.84 15.85 15.29
N ASN A 240 -9.20 14.86 15.91
CA ASN A 240 -8.14 15.08 16.87
C ASN A 240 -6.88 15.62 16.17
N PRO A 241 -6.10 16.51 16.83
CA PRO A 241 -4.79 16.88 16.32
C PRO A 241 -3.92 15.64 16.12
N MET A 242 -3.30 15.53 14.96
CA MET A 242 -2.39 14.42 14.65
C MET A 242 -0.97 14.93 14.43
N HIS A 243 -0.03 14.16 14.95
CA HIS A 243 1.40 14.34 14.70
C HIS A 243 1.96 12.99 14.30
N ALA A 244 2.62 12.93 13.14
CA ALA A 244 3.26 11.71 12.71
C ALA A 244 4.32 11.29 13.73
N ALA A 245 4.31 9.99 14.10
CA ALA A 245 5.43 9.40 14.80
C ALA A 245 6.71 9.58 13.96
N TRP A 246 7.85 9.82 14.60
CA TRP A 246 9.10 10.09 13.90
C TRP A 246 9.48 8.96 12.93
N GLU A 247 9.34 7.71 13.36
CA GLU A 247 9.61 6.53 12.55
C GLU A 247 8.72 6.47 11.30
N LEU A 248 7.45 6.83 11.47
CA LEU A 248 6.49 6.88 10.36
C LEU A 248 6.86 7.97 9.36
N GLU A 249 7.14 9.19 9.82
CA GLU A 249 7.54 10.29 8.94
C GLU A 249 8.78 9.92 8.13
N GLN A 250 9.82 9.40 8.79
CA GLN A 250 11.03 8.98 8.12
C GLN A 250 10.78 7.83 7.12
N GLY A 251 9.94 6.87 7.48
CA GLY A 251 9.55 5.77 6.59
C GLY A 251 8.80 6.25 5.34
N ILE A 252 7.83 7.15 5.50
CA ILE A 252 7.10 7.76 4.38
C ILE A 252 8.06 8.51 3.44
N ARG A 253 9.03 9.25 3.99
CA ARG A 253 10.04 9.96 3.20
C ARG A 253 10.97 9.01 2.46
N ARG A 254 11.42 7.91 3.08
CA ARG A 254 12.22 6.86 2.41
C ARG A 254 11.43 6.19 1.30
N ASN A 255 10.15 5.96 1.50
CA ASN A 255 9.23 5.39 0.49
C ASN A 255 8.87 6.38 -0.63
N GLN A 256 9.33 7.64 -0.55
CA GLN A 256 9.03 8.71 -1.51
C GLN A 256 7.52 9.01 -1.67
N ASP A 257 6.71 8.67 -0.67
CA ASP A 257 5.26 8.90 -0.63
C ASP A 257 4.91 10.15 0.19
N THR A 258 5.62 11.27 -0.07
CA THR A 258 5.50 12.50 0.75
C THR A 258 4.08 13.03 0.86
N LYS A 259 3.22 12.80 -0.14
CA LYS A 259 1.80 13.18 -0.08
C LYS A 259 1.05 12.52 1.07
N ALA A 260 1.45 11.31 1.49
CA ALA A 260 0.85 10.65 2.63
C ALA A 260 1.09 11.41 3.95
N LEU A 261 2.13 12.24 4.04
CA LEU A 261 2.42 13.06 5.22
C LEU A 261 1.25 13.98 5.59
N LEU A 262 0.53 14.49 4.60
CA LEU A 262 -0.66 15.34 4.82
C LEU A 262 -1.70 14.63 5.69
N ALA A 263 -1.87 13.32 5.50
CA ALA A 263 -2.81 12.52 6.28
C ALA A 263 -2.45 12.46 7.78
N PHE A 264 -1.19 12.68 8.13
CA PHE A 264 -0.67 12.64 9.50
C PHE A 264 -0.33 14.04 10.06
N GLY A 265 -0.92 15.09 9.48
CA GLY A 265 -0.77 16.46 9.97
C GLY A 265 0.62 17.09 9.71
N CYS A 266 1.43 16.46 8.83
CA CYS A 266 2.73 17.01 8.43
C CYS A 266 2.63 17.70 7.07
N THR A 267 3.50 18.67 6.83
CA THR A 267 3.70 19.28 5.50
C THR A 267 4.59 18.39 4.64
N GLU A 268 4.37 18.42 3.32
CA GLU A 268 5.17 17.69 2.32
C GLU A 268 6.67 18.03 2.37
#